data_45e4858934c198df813d093df38a2ab6
#
_entry.id   45e4858934c198df813d093df38a2ab6
#
_cell.length_a   1.000
_cell.length_b   1.000
_cell.length_c   1.000
_cell.angle_alpha   90.00
_cell.angle_beta   90.00
_cell.angle_gamma   90.00
#
_symmetry.space_group_name_H-M   'P 1'
#
loop_
_entity.id
_entity.type
_entity.pdbx_description
1 polymer ?
#
loop_
_entity_poly.entity_id
_entity_poly.type
_entity_poly.pdbx_seq_one_letter_code
_entity_poly.pdbx_strand_id
1 'polypeptide(L)'
;MPSFCLFNSKSVLTGNDKLDNSAVLIKNNKIFDIVTSDRLKKMDLKEYQMIDTKGNYITPGLYDSHIHGFHGHGTDKCSTESILKMSEYLAQYGVVGFLPTLYPRPIDEMIQTIKACTAAIGKEKGAKILGLHLEGPFFSPEKRGAHPVSYLHEPSIEVMKKLIDAAGGVFTGSNGKKKTNISTMTVAPELKGMRELAMFCLENNINLQAGHTNAKYENMIEGFQVGILHTTHFFNAMSKLDHRNPNAIGAVLIHGDVSCEIIADGHHIHPKLVLMLRKLKDISKIVLVTDGLTPNFQTSGKLIANGDEVYIAEDGLFHSVKSNTIAGSTLTMIQGLRNLVEFGYSLSDAVQASSYNPTRILNIDKKGLICHGYDANINVLDKDFNLKLTMIESRIIFNNL
;
A
#
# COMPACT_ATOMS: atom_id res chain seq x y z
N MET A 1 10.42 9.76 -26.33
CA MET A 1 9.39 9.95 -25.27
C MET A 1 9.32 11.44 -24.98
N PRO A 2 8.16 12.01 -24.69
CA PRO A 2 8.05 13.43 -24.42
C PRO A 2 8.82 13.82 -23.14
N SER A 3 9.41 15.02 -23.16
CA SER A 3 9.98 15.67 -21.99
C SER A 3 8.93 16.63 -21.42
N PHE A 4 8.82 16.72 -20.08
CA PHE A 4 7.85 17.60 -19.41
C PHE A 4 8.55 18.52 -18.43
N CYS A 5 8.00 19.72 -18.26
CA CYS A 5 8.34 20.64 -17.19
C CYS A 5 7.07 21.00 -16.43
N LEU A 6 6.93 20.53 -15.19
CA LEU A 6 5.89 20.96 -14.28
C LEU A 6 6.41 22.19 -13.53
N PHE A 7 5.77 23.33 -13.72
CA PHE A 7 6.21 24.62 -13.19
C PHE A 7 5.10 25.36 -12.46
N ASN A 8 5.42 26.55 -11.90
CA ASN A 8 4.49 27.36 -11.14
C ASN A 8 3.87 26.58 -9.95
N SER A 9 4.69 25.79 -9.25
CA SER A 9 4.24 25.08 -8.07
C SER A 9 4.36 25.94 -6.81
N LYS A 10 3.47 25.73 -5.87
CA LYS A 10 3.63 26.25 -4.50
C LYS A 10 4.84 25.60 -3.83
N SER A 11 4.92 24.29 -3.94
CA SER A 11 6.04 23.49 -3.42
C SER A 11 6.12 22.16 -4.16
N VAL A 12 7.31 21.61 -4.26
CA VAL A 12 7.57 20.21 -4.60
C VAL A 12 7.82 19.47 -3.28
N LEU A 13 6.95 18.53 -2.95
CA LEU A 13 7.14 17.60 -1.85
C LEU A 13 7.83 16.36 -2.42
N THR A 14 9.09 16.17 -2.08
CA THR A 14 9.89 15.12 -2.76
C THR A 14 9.60 13.70 -2.27
N GLY A 15 8.89 13.58 -1.16
CA GLY A 15 8.71 12.33 -0.40
C GLY A 15 9.57 12.28 0.86
N ASN A 16 10.63 13.10 0.93
CA ASN A 16 11.49 13.29 2.12
C ASN A 16 11.59 14.77 2.52
N ASP A 17 11.55 15.68 1.55
CA ASP A 17 11.80 17.10 1.72
C ASP A 17 10.70 17.93 1.06
N LYS A 18 10.68 19.22 1.37
CA LYS A 18 9.80 20.22 0.77
C LYS A 18 10.65 21.34 0.14
N LEU A 19 10.45 21.58 -1.15
CA LEU A 19 11.14 22.60 -1.93
C LEU A 19 10.12 23.61 -2.45
N ASP A 20 10.14 24.82 -1.88
CA ASP A 20 9.20 25.88 -2.29
C ASP A 20 9.61 26.51 -3.63
N ASN A 21 8.62 27.01 -4.39
CA ASN A 21 8.83 27.71 -5.66
C ASN A 21 9.75 26.96 -6.64
N SER A 22 9.54 25.66 -6.77
CA SER A 22 10.38 24.79 -7.59
C SER A 22 9.59 24.18 -8.74
N ALA A 23 10.30 23.75 -9.77
CA ALA A 23 9.76 23.03 -10.93
C ALA A 23 10.42 21.67 -11.05
N VAL A 24 9.70 20.71 -11.64
CA VAL A 24 10.18 19.34 -11.90
C VAL A 24 10.37 19.15 -13.40
N LEU A 25 11.57 18.77 -13.79
CA LEU A 25 11.94 18.41 -15.16
C LEU A 25 11.94 16.90 -15.32
N ILE A 26 11.33 16.43 -16.41
CA ILE A 26 11.16 15.00 -16.70
C ILE A 26 11.71 14.72 -18.09
N LYS A 27 12.56 13.69 -18.21
CA LYS A 27 13.06 13.13 -19.47
C LYS A 27 13.10 11.61 -19.43
N ASN A 28 12.77 10.96 -20.52
CA ASN A 28 12.86 9.50 -20.65
C ASN A 28 12.15 8.74 -19.52
N ASN A 29 10.94 9.16 -19.16
CA ASN A 29 10.12 8.60 -18.07
C ASN A 29 10.73 8.71 -16.67
N LYS A 30 11.79 9.54 -16.51
CA LYS A 30 12.47 9.73 -15.23
C LYS A 30 12.44 11.20 -14.82
N ILE A 31 12.46 11.43 -13.52
CA ILE A 31 12.79 12.74 -12.97
C ILE A 31 14.22 13.09 -13.41
N PHE A 32 14.35 14.17 -14.16
CA PHE A 32 15.65 14.64 -14.64
C PHE A 32 16.30 15.63 -13.67
N ASP A 33 15.52 16.62 -13.20
CA ASP A 33 16.02 17.63 -12.25
C ASP A 33 14.86 18.27 -11.48
N ILE A 34 15.16 18.88 -10.34
CA ILE A 34 14.28 19.78 -9.62
C ILE A 34 15.00 21.11 -9.53
N VAL A 35 14.39 22.16 -10.06
CA VAL A 35 15.03 23.46 -10.18
C VAL A 35 14.16 24.55 -9.54
N THR A 36 14.80 25.57 -8.98
CA THR A 36 14.09 26.76 -8.50
C THR A 36 13.48 27.53 -9.68
N SER A 37 12.40 28.26 -9.43
CA SER A 37 11.75 29.10 -10.45
C SER A 37 12.72 30.12 -11.08
N ASP A 38 13.69 30.64 -10.33
CA ASP A 38 14.68 31.57 -10.86
C ASP A 38 15.73 30.91 -11.75
N ARG A 39 16.11 29.66 -11.47
CA ARG A 39 16.96 28.87 -12.36
C ARG A 39 16.19 28.50 -13.64
N LEU A 40 14.93 28.14 -13.50
CA LEU A 40 14.07 27.75 -14.63
C LEU A 40 13.98 28.86 -15.69
N LYS A 41 13.84 30.14 -15.26
CA LYS A 41 13.78 31.32 -16.17
C LYS A 41 15.02 31.48 -17.06
N LYS A 42 16.15 30.89 -16.68
CA LYS A 42 17.45 30.98 -17.38
C LYS A 42 17.75 29.76 -18.26
N MET A 43 16.84 28.78 -18.31
CA MET A 43 17.03 27.52 -19.04
C MET A 43 16.39 27.59 -20.44
N ASP A 44 16.97 26.90 -21.40
CA ASP A 44 16.29 26.60 -22.66
C ASP A 44 15.33 25.42 -22.45
N LEU A 45 14.04 25.68 -22.58
CA LEU A 45 12.96 24.73 -22.32
C LEU A 45 12.23 24.30 -23.60
N LYS A 46 12.79 24.59 -24.79
CA LYS A 46 12.13 24.31 -26.10
C LYS A 46 11.75 22.86 -26.31
N GLU A 47 12.51 21.93 -25.72
CA GLU A 47 12.24 20.48 -25.83
C GLU A 47 11.19 19.96 -24.82
N TYR A 48 10.73 20.81 -23.88
CA TYR A 48 9.80 20.42 -22.85
C TYR A 48 8.35 20.82 -23.15
N GLN A 49 7.43 19.90 -22.92
CA GLN A 49 6.02 20.23 -22.82
C GLN A 49 5.77 20.86 -21.44
N MET A 50 5.32 22.11 -21.44
CA MET A 50 5.12 22.90 -20.23
C MET A 50 3.78 22.58 -19.60
N ILE A 51 3.76 22.23 -18.29
CA ILE A 51 2.56 21.99 -17.50
C ILE A 51 2.55 23.03 -16.37
N ASP A 52 1.63 23.98 -16.43
CA ASP A 52 1.41 24.97 -15.37
C ASP A 52 0.60 24.32 -14.24
N THR A 53 1.21 24.17 -13.07
CA THR A 53 0.55 23.59 -11.90
C THR A 53 -0.29 24.59 -11.12
N LYS A 54 -0.42 25.85 -11.58
CA LYS A 54 -1.31 26.89 -11.06
C LYS A 54 -1.16 27.16 -9.54
N GLY A 55 0.06 27.11 -9.04
CA GLY A 55 0.34 27.33 -7.61
C GLY A 55 -0.02 26.13 -6.72
N ASN A 56 -0.21 24.93 -7.29
CA ASN A 56 -0.52 23.71 -6.56
C ASN A 56 0.75 23.00 -6.07
N TYR A 57 0.57 21.97 -5.24
CA TYR A 57 1.67 21.10 -4.77
C TYR A 57 1.99 20.06 -5.82
N ILE A 58 3.27 19.80 -6.05
CA ILE A 58 3.75 18.63 -6.81
C ILE A 58 4.21 17.61 -5.77
N THR A 59 3.71 16.37 -5.85
CA THR A 59 4.04 15.25 -4.94
C THR A 59 4.40 14.01 -5.74
N PRO A 60 5.15 13.04 -5.16
CA PRO A 60 5.17 11.71 -5.74
C PRO A 60 3.76 11.14 -5.82
N GLY A 61 3.52 10.23 -6.74
CA GLY A 61 2.29 9.46 -6.77
C GLY A 61 2.14 8.57 -5.54
N LEU A 62 0.91 8.18 -5.22
CA LEU A 62 0.58 7.37 -4.06
C LEU A 62 0.77 5.87 -4.37
N TYR A 63 1.14 5.09 -3.34
CA TYR A 63 1.35 3.65 -3.42
C TYR A 63 0.52 2.93 -2.36
N ASP A 64 -0.37 2.04 -2.79
CA ASP A 64 -1.23 1.27 -1.89
C ASP A 64 -0.75 -0.18 -1.78
N SER A 65 -0.12 -0.52 -0.67
CA SER A 65 0.43 -1.86 -0.43
C SER A 65 -0.58 -2.86 0.12
N HIS A 66 -1.82 -2.41 0.43
CA HIS A 66 -2.86 -3.27 0.98
C HIS A 66 -4.23 -2.84 0.48
N ILE A 67 -4.71 -3.50 -0.58
CA ILE A 67 -6.01 -3.22 -1.20
C ILE A 67 -6.57 -4.45 -1.90
N HIS A 68 -7.79 -4.84 -1.54
CA HIS A 68 -8.48 -6.02 -2.10
C HIS A 68 -9.23 -5.70 -3.37
N GLY A 69 -9.76 -4.48 -3.49
CA GLY A 69 -10.52 -4.09 -4.66
C GLY A 69 -10.94 -2.61 -4.65
N PHE A 70 -11.48 -2.18 -5.81
CA PHE A 70 -11.87 -0.80 -6.03
C PHE A 70 -12.87 -0.71 -7.19
N HIS A 71 -13.93 0.10 -7.06
CA HIS A 71 -14.93 0.34 -8.11
C HIS A 71 -15.56 -0.95 -8.70
N GLY A 72 -15.88 -1.93 -7.86
CA GLY A 72 -16.48 -3.19 -8.31
C GLY A 72 -15.50 -4.20 -8.89
N HIS A 73 -14.21 -3.89 -8.87
CA HIS A 73 -13.11 -4.72 -9.37
C HIS A 73 -12.13 -5.07 -8.25
N GLY A 74 -11.67 -6.30 -8.19
CA GLY A 74 -10.76 -6.73 -7.12
C GLY A 74 -10.30 -8.18 -7.27
N THR A 75 -9.55 -8.63 -6.28
CA THR A 75 -8.95 -9.98 -6.23
C THR A 75 -10.01 -11.06 -6.02
N ASP A 76 -11.13 -10.75 -5.39
CA ASP A 76 -12.26 -11.66 -5.17
C ASP A 76 -12.98 -12.09 -6.47
N LYS A 77 -12.78 -11.36 -7.56
CA LYS A 77 -13.30 -11.72 -8.89
C LYS A 77 -12.47 -12.79 -9.60
N CYS A 78 -11.27 -13.12 -9.10
CA CYS A 78 -10.36 -14.10 -9.69
C CYS A 78 -10.16 -13.89 -11.20
N SER A 79 -10.03 -12.64 -11.65
CA SER A 79 -10.03 -12.25 -13.07
C SER A 79 -8.91 -11.25 -13.37
N THR A 80 -8.08 -11.57 -14.37
CA THR A 80 -7.05 -10.65 -14.88
C THR A 80 -7.66 -9.33 -15.35
N GLU A 81 -8.81 -9.37 -16.02
CA GLU A 81 -9.50 -8.16 -16.47
C GLU A 81 -9.94 -7.29 -15.30
N SER A 82 -10.46 -7.90 -14.22
CA SER A 82 -10.85 -7.19 -13.01
C SER A 82 -9.65 -6.43 -12.40
N ILE A 83 -8.48 -7.06 -12.30
CA ILE A 83 -7.28 -6.42 -11.78
C ILE A 83 -6.79 -5.29 -12.69
N LEU A 84 -6.86 -5.44 -14.01
CA LEU A 84 -6.52 -4.39 -14.97
C LEU A 84 -7.48 -3.20 -14.88
N LYS A 85 -8.77 -3.44 -14.70
CA LYS A 85 -9.76 -2.37 -14.46
C LYS A 85 -9.54 -1.66 -13.14
N MET A 86 -9.27 -2.40 -12.07
CA MET A 86 -8.88 -1.83 -10.79
C MET A 86 -7.67 -0.88 -10.94
N SER A 87 -6.64 -1.28 -11.69
CA SER A 87 -5.48 -0.44 -12.02
C SER A 87 -5.87 0.89 -12.70
N GLU A 88 -6.79 0.83 -13.68
CA GLU A 88 -7.27 2.03 -14.41
C GLU A 88 -8.00 3.00 -13.47
N TYR A 89 -8.87 2.50 -12.59
CA TYR A 89 -9.59 3.34 -11.63
C TYR A 89 -8.68 3.92 -10.56
N LEU A 90 -7.79 3.13 -9.97
CA LEU A 90 -6.86 3.59 -8.94
C LEU A 90 -6.02 4.78 -9.41
N ALA A 91 -5.57 4.77 -10.66
CA ALA A 91 -4.78 5.86 -11.23
C ALA A 91 -5.55 7.19 -11.32
N GLN A 92 -6.87 7.16 -11.45
CA GLN A 92 -7.72 8.35 -11.44
C GLN A 92 -7.86 8.95 -10.03
N TYR A 93 -7.47 8.21 -8.99
CA TYR A 93 -7.43 8.65 -7.59
C TYR A 93 -6.02 8.88 -7.07
N GLY A 94 -5.03 9.04 -7.97
CA GLY A 94 -3.66 9.39 -7.62
C GLY A 94 -2.79 8.22 -7.20
N VAL A 95 -3.28 6.99 -7.23
CA VAL A 95 -2.47 5.79 -6.98
C VAL A 95 -1.69 5.43 -8.24
N VAL A 96 -0.38 5.38 -8.13
CA VAL A 96 0.52 5.08 -9.27
C VAL A 96 1.09 3.66 -9.22
N GLY A 97 0.96 3.01 -8.07
CA GLY A 97 1.34 1.62 -7.89
C GLY A 97 0.62 0.99 -6.71
N PHE A 98 0.37 -0.31 -6.78
CA PHE A 98 -0.37 -1.04 -5.74
C PHE A 98 0.02 -2.51 -5.69
N LEU A 99 -0.34 -3.17 -4.58
CA LEU A 99 -0.31 -4.62 -4.43
C LEU A 99 -1.75 -5.15 -4.36
N PRO A 100 -2.25 -5.86 -5.40
CA PRO A 100 -3.49 -6.62 -5.25
C PRO A 100 -3.36 -7.56 -4.05
N THR A 101 -4.25 -7.41 -3.06
CA THR A 101 -4.23 -8.16 -1.81
C THR A 101 -5.24 -9.30 -1.86
N LEU A 102 -4.77 -10.51 -1.59
CA LEU A 102 -5.57 -11.73 -1.65
C LEU A 102 -5.99 -12.16 -0.26
N TYR A 103 -7.29 -12.42 -0.11
CA TYR A 103 -7.85 -13.01 1.10
C TYR A 103 -7.44 -14.47 1.30
N PRO A 104 -7.50 -15.01 2.55
CA PRO A 104 -7.49 -16.45 2.79
C PRO A 104 -8.68 -17.11 2.10
N ARG A 105 -8.39 -18.15 1.34
CA ARG A 105 -9.35 -19.05 0.67
C ARG A 105 -8.79 -20.46 0.62
N PRO A 106 -9.57 -21.48 0.20
CA PRO A 106 -9.00 -22.77 -0.15
C PRO A 106 -7.78 -22.59 -1.07
N ILE A 107 -6.71 -23.33 -0.83
CA ILE A 107 -5.42 -23.12 -1.51
C ILE A 107 -5.55 -23.13 -3.04
N ASP A 108 -6.40 -23.99 -3.59
CA ASP A 108 -6.62 -24.05 -5.04
C ASP A 108 -7.27 -22.77 -5.59
N GLU A 109 -8.16 -22.13 -4.84
CA GLU A 109 -8.75 -20.83 -5.21
C GLU A 109 -7.72 -19.71 -5.08
N MET A 110 -6.88 -19.71 -4.03
CA MET A 110 -5.76 -18.77 -3.92
C MET A 110 -4.81 -18.90 -5.12
N ILE A 111 -4.47 -20.13 -5.52
CA ILE A 111 -3.64 -20.40 -6.71
C ILE A 111 -4.26 -19.78 -7.98
N GLN A 112 -5.57 -19.95 -8.19
CA GLN A 112 -6.27 -19.36 -9.33
C GLN A 112 -6.21 -17.82 -9.30
N THR A 113 -6.47 -17.21 -8.14
CA THR A 113 -6.43 -15.77 -7.97
C THR A 113 -5.01 -15.21 -8.16
N ILE A 114 -3.99 -15.89 -7.62
CA ILE A 114 -2.57 -15.54 -7.83
C ILE A 114 -2.23 -15.55 -9.32
N LYS A 115 -2.62 -16.61 -10.05
CA LYS A 115 -2.39 -16.69 -11.50
C LYS A 115 -3.07 -15.56 -12.26
N ALA A 116 -4.31 -15.20 -11.91
CA ALA A 116 -5.05 -14.12 -12.53
C ALA A 116 -4.37 -12.76 -12.29
N CYS A 117 -3.93 -12.49 -11.05
CA CYS A 117 -3.20 -11.27 -10.69
C CYS A 117 -1.82 -11.21 -11.37
N THR A 118 -1.07 -12.30 -11.36
CA THR A 118 0.25 -12.40 -12.01
C THR A 118 0.15 -12.16 -13.52
N ALA A 119 -0.89 -12.68 -14.16
CA ALA A 119 -1.13 -12.48 -15.60
C ALA A 119 -1.45 -11.01 -15.98
N ALA A 120 -1.82 -10.17 -15.00
CA ALA A 120 -2.06 -8.73 -15.20
C ALA A 120 -0.77 -7.91 -15.14
N ILE A 121 0.29 -8.40 -14.48
CA ILE A 121 1.55 -7.67 -14.29
C ILE A 121 2.14 -7.28 -15.65
N GLY A 122 2.48 -6.01 -15.81
CA GLY A 122 3.06 -5.45 -17.04
C GLY A 122 2.05 -5.13 -18.15
N LYS A 123 0.74 -5.40 -17.93
CA LYS A 123 -0.33 -5.10 -18.91
C LYS A 123 -1.19 -3.89 -18.46
N GLU A 124 -0.90 -3.32 -17.31
CA GLU A 124 -1.66 -2.21 -16.73
C GLU A 124 -1.57 -0.94 -17.57
N LYS A 125 -2.71 -0.30 -17.78
CA LYS A 125 -2.80 1.03 -18.41
C LYS A 125 -2.84 2.15 -17.36
N GLY A 126 -3.16 1.84 -16.12
CA GLY A 126 -3.23 2.73 -14.97
C GLY A 126 -2.10 2.51 -13.97
N ALA A 127 -2.46 2.39 -12.68
CA ALA A 127 -1.55 2.13 -11.57
C ALA A 127 -0.79 0.80 -11.78
N LYS A 128 0.51 0.79 -11.48
CA LYS A 128 1.36 -0.38 -11.70
C LYS A 128 1.16 -1.42 -10.61
N ILE A 129 1.08 -2.69 -11.01
CA ILE A 129 1.11 -3.82 -10.08
C ILE A 129 2.57 -4.05 -9.70
N LEU A 130 2.89 -3.88 -8.40
CA LEU A 130 4.27 -3.93 -7.89
C LEU A 130 4.63 -5.29 -7.29
N GLY A 131 3.73 -6.25 -7.42
CA GLY A 131 3.74 -7.58 -6.87
C GLY A 131 2.42 -7.88 -6.19
N LEU A 132 2.33 -8.97 -5.43
CA LEU A 132 1.12 -9.41 -4.74
C LEU A 132 1.31 -9.33 -3.23
N HIS A 133 0.25 -9.01 -2.52
CA HIS A 133 0.15 -9.17 -1.08
C HIS A 133 -0.74 -10.37 -0.77
N LEU A 134 -0.21 -11.36 -0.08
CA LEU A 134 -1.02 -12.46 0.46
C LEU A 134 -1.42 -12.12 1.89
N GLU A 135 -2.66 -11.75 2.11
CA GLU A 135 -3.18 -11.56 3.46
C GLU A 135 -3.61 -12.93 4.02
N GLY A 136 -2.67 -13.63 4.64
CA GLY A 136 -2.81 -15.03 5.07
C GLY A 136 -2.35 -16.04 4.02
N PRO A 137 -2.65 -17.33 4.20
CA PRO A 137 -3.64 -17.95 5.10
C PRO A 137 -3.14 -18.34 6.51
N PHE A 138 -1.95 -17.93 6.92
CA PHE A 138 -1.32 -18.35 8.17
C PHE A 138 -1.65 -17.39 9.32
N PHE A 139 -2.93 -17.37 9.72
CA PHE A 139 -3.50 -16.49 10.73
C PHE A 139 -3.82 -17.19 12.03
N SER A 140 -3.83 -16.44 13.13
CA SER A 140 -4.41 -16.88 14.39
C SER A 140 -5.93 -17.03 14.26
N PRO A 141 -6.50 -18.23 14.57
CA PRO A 141 -7.95 -18.42 14.56
C PRO A 141 -8.71 -17.43 15.45
N GLU A 142 -8.11 -17.01 16.57
CA GLU A 142 -8.70 -16.05 17.52
C GLU A 142 -8.73 -14.63 16.98
N LYS A 143 -7.87 -14.32 15.98
CA LYS A 143 -7.74 -12.97 15.39
C LYS A 143 -8.05 -12.94 13.89
N ARG A 144 -8.77 -13.93 13.41
CA ARG A 144 -9.09 -14.08 11.98
C ARG A 144 -9.91 -12.94 11.38
N GLY A 145 -10.51 -12.08 12.19
CA GLY A 145 -11.43 -11.05 11.70
C GLY A 145 -12.67 -11.67 11.05
N ALA A 146 -13.03 -11.20 9.87
CA ALA A 146 -14.17 -11.71 9.09
C ALA A 146 -13.86 -13.02 8.31
N HIS A 147 -12.62 -13.51 8.33
CA HIS A 147 -12.23 -14.69 7.55
C HIS A 147 -12.74 -16.00 8.14
N PRO A 148 -13.24 -16.96 7.33
CA PRO A 148 -13.63 -18.28 7.79
C PRO A 148 -12.43 -19.07 8.35
N VAL A 149 -12.61 -19.73 9.50
CA VAL A 149 -11.56 -20.57 10.12
C VAL A 149 -11.13 -21.70 9.17
N SER A 150 -12.06 -22.25 8.37
CA SER A 150 -11.79 -23.32 7.42
C SER A 150 -10.80 -22.96 6.29
N TYR A 151 -10.50 -21.67 6.11
CA TYR A 151 -9.54 -21.17 5.11
C TYR A 151 -8.16 -20.89 5.70
N LEU A 152 -8.02 -21.02 7.03
CA LEU A 152 -6.75 -20.81 7.71
C LEU A 152 -5.92 -22.10 7.66
N HIS A 153 -4.61 -21.94 7.61
CA HIS A 153 -3.66 -23.03 7.57
C HIS A 153 -2.56 -22.84 8.61
N GLU A 154 -2.03 -23.94 9.11
CA GLU A 154 -0.76 -23.93 9.84
C GLU A 154 0.38 -23.52 8.87
N PRO A 155 1.42 -22.82 9.37
CA PRO A 155 2.59 -22.45 8.57
C PRO A 155 3.19 -23.67 7.84
N SER A 156 3.30 -23.57 6.51
CA SER A 156 3.76 -24.68 5.67
C SER A 156 4.59 -24.17 4.49
N ILE A 157 5.85 -24.58 4.45
CA ILE A 157 6.76 -24.31 3.31
C ILE A 157 6.22 -24.99 2.03
N GLU A 158 5.59 -26.15 2.13
CA GLU A 158 5.00 -26.86 0.98
C GLU A 158 3.86 -26.04 0.36
N VAL A 159 2.96 -25.51 1.18
CA VAL A 159 1.89 -24.61 0.72
C VAL A 159 2.50 -23.37 0.10
N MET A 160 3.48 -22.75 0.75
CA MET A 160 4.12 -21.55 0.24
C MET A 160 4.80 -21.75 -1.12
N LYS A 161 5.45 -22.90 -1.34
CA LYS A 161 6.01 -23.28 -2.65
C LYS A 161 4.93 -23.33 -3.73
N LYS A 162 3.77 -23.93 -3.47
CA LYS A 162 2.64 -23.97 -4.42
C LYS A 162 2.15 -22.55 -4.78
N LEU A 163 2.08 -21.64 -3.79
CA LEU A 163 1.68 -20.26 -4.02
C LEU A 163 2.73 -19.47 -4.83
N ILE A 164 4.02 -19.68 -4.55
CA ILE A 164 5.14 -19.11 -5.32
C ILE A 164 5.11 -19.63 -6.77
N ASP A 165 4.93 -20.91 -6.99
CA ASP A 165 4.83 -21.49 -8.34
C ASP A 165 3.65 -20.92 -9.11
N ALA A 166 2.51 -20.70 -8.46
CA ALA A 166 1.35 -20.04 -9.05
C ALA A 166 1.64 -18.59 -9.45
N ALA A 167 2.52 -17.92 -8.72
CA ALA A 167 2.98 -16.55 -9.00
C ALA A 167 4.07 -16.47 -10.08
N GLY A 168 4.36 -17.56 -10.79
CA GLY A 168 5.39 -17.64 -11.81
C GLY A 168 6.76 -18.11 -11.33
N GLY A 169 6.82 -18.64 -10.11
CA GLY A 169 8.03 -19.19 -9.50
C GLY A 169 9.00 -18.12 -8.97
N VAL A 170 10.23 -18.57 -8.74
CA VAL A 170 11.34 -17.72 -8.31
C VAL A 170 12.17 -17.33 -9.54
N PHE A 171 12.48 -16.04 -9.68
CA PHE A 171 13.33 -15.51 -10.75
C PHE A 171 14.42 -14.58 -10.19
N THR A 172 15.40 -14.27 -11.01
CA THR A 172 16.46 -13.31 -10.63
C THR A 172 16.02 -11.90 -11.01
N GLY A 173 15.89 -11.01 -10.02
CA GLY A 173 15.59 -9.62 -10.25
C GLY A 173 16.76 -8.84 -10.88
N SER A 174 16.51 -7.62 -11.33
CA SER A 174 17.51 -6.73 -11.95
C SER A 174 18.72 -6.42 -11.04
N ASN A 175 18.56 -6.56 -9.73
CA ASN A 175 19.61 -6.40 -8.73
C ASN A 175 20.39 -7.70 -8.41
N GLY A 176 20.17 -8.78 -9.17
CA GLY A 176 20.80 -10.08 -8.98
C GLY A 176 20.24 -10.92 -7.82
N LYS A 177 19.24 -10.42 -7.08
CA LYS A 177 18.62 -11.17 -5.99
C LYS A 177 17.46 -12.03 -6.48
N LYS A 178 17.23 -13.15 -5.79
CA LYS A 178 16.03 -13.98 -5.98
C LYS A 178 14.79 -13.12 -5.69
N LYS A 179 13.77 -13.26 -6.50
CA LYS A 179 12.47 -12.60 -6.34
C LYS A 179 11.34 -13.55 -6.75
N THR A 180 10.16 -13.26 -6.26
CA THR A 180 8.89 -13.80 -6.74
C THR A 180 7.90 -12.66 -6.94
N ASN A 181 6.81 -12.88 -7.65
CA ASN A 181 5.76 -11.88 -7.76
C ASN A 181 4.95 -11.70 -6.46
N ILE A 182 5.13 -12.54 -5.45
CA ILE A 182 4.62 -12.31 -4.10
C ILE A 182 5.61 -11.37 -3.38
N SER A 183 5.22 -10.12 -3.18
CA SER A 183 6.07 -9.11 -2.54
C SER A 183 5.99 -9.13 -1.03
N THR A 184 4.81 -9.44 -0.49
CA THR A 184 4.59 -9.45 0.95
C THR A 184 3.52 -10.45 1.36
N MET A 185 3.57 -10.88 2.62
CA MET A 185 2.60 -11.79 3.21
C MET A 185 2.30 -11.42 4.65
N THR A 186 1.01 -11.40 5.01
CA THR A 186 0.55 -11.26 6.40
C THR A 186 0.52 -12.61 7.09
N VAL A 187 1.11 -12.67 8.28
CA VAL A 187 1.25 -13.89 9.08
C VAL A 187 1.06 -13.63 10.57
N ALA A 188 0.67 -14.65 11.33
CA ALA A 188 0.64 -14.63 12.79
C ALA A 188 1.93 -15.24 13.37
N PRO A 189 2.82 -14.43 14.00
CA PRO A 189 4.14 -14.89 14.44
C PRO A 189 4.13 -16.03 15.45
N GLU A 190 3.06 -16.16 16.25
CA GLU A 190 2.91 -17.17 17.29
C GLU A 190 2.63 -18.56 16.78
N LEU A 191 2.32 -18.74 15.50
CA LEU A 191 1.94 -20.06 14.96
C LEU A 191 3.15 -20.98 14.91
N LYS A 192 2.91 -22.26 15.25
CA LYS A 192 3.94 -23.29 15.21
C LYS A 192 4.48 -23.47 13.77
N GLY A 193 5.80 -23.48 13.62
CA GLY A 193 6.47 -23.59 12.30
C GLY A 193 6.63 -22.25 11.57
N MET A 194 6.21 -21.12 12.20
CA MET A 194 6.33 -19.81 11.58
C MET A 194 7.79 -19.39 11.39
N ARG A 195 8.68 -19.76 12.31
CA ARG A 195 10.11 -19.42 12.20
C ARG A 195 10.74 -19.98 10.92
N GLU A 196 10.49 -21.25 10.62
CA GLU A 196 11.01 -21.95 9.43
C GLU A 196 10.39 -21.36 8.15
N LEU A 197 9.10 -21.09 8.18
CA LEU A 197 8.40 -20.44 7.06
C LEU A 197 8.94 -19.02 6.83
N ALA A 198 9.18 -18.26 7.89
CA ALA A 198 9.72 -16.90 7.78
C ALA A 198 11.11 -16.89 7.13
N MET A 199 12.00 -17.77 7.55
CA MET A 199 13.32 -17.91 6.94
C MET A 199 13.22 -18.25 5.45
N PHE A 200 12.34 -19.21 5.08
CA PHE A 200 12.08 -19.55 3.69
C PHE A 200 11.55 -18.38 2.87
N CYS A 201 10.62 -17.61 3.42
CA CYS A 201 10.08 -16.41 2.74
C CYS A 201 11.16 -15.35 2.51
N LEU A 202 11.98 -15.05 3.52
CA LEU A 202 13.07 -14.09 3.41
C LEU A 202 14.12 -14.47 2.37
N GLU A 203 14.49 -15.76 2.29
CA GLU A 203 15.40 -16.29 1.27
C GLU A 203 14.88 -16.07 -0.17
N ASN A 204 13.55 -15.96 -0.33
CA ASN A 204 12.89 -15.68 -1.59
C ASN A 204 12.47 -14.20 -1.76
N ASN A 205 12.97 -13.30 -0.91
CA ASN A 205 12.65 -11.87 -0.90
C ASN A 205 11.15 -11.56 -0.75
N ILE A 206 10.44 -12.35 0.04
CA ILE A 206 9.06 -12.08 0.43
C ILE A 206 9.09 -11.39 1.79
N ASN A 207 8.59 -10.15 1.85
CA ASN A 207 8.47 -9.43 3.11
C ASN A 207 7.35 -10.04 3.96
N LEU A 208 7.58 -10.17 5.27
CA LEU A 208 6.55 -10.67 6.17
C LEU A 208 6.02 -9.54 7.06
N GLN A 209 4.71 -9.55 7.27
CA GLN A 209 3.99 -8.60 8.09
C GLN A 209 3.25 -9.34 9.21
N ALA A 210 3.43 -8.91 10.46
CA ALA A 210 2.62 -9.44 11.56
C ALA A 210 1.21 -8.85 11.50
N GLY A 211 0.20 -9.70 11.38
CA GLY A 211 -1.19 -9.32 11.36
C GLY A 211 -2.09 -10.51 11.65
N HIS A 212 -3.36 -10.27 11.97
CA HIS A 212 -4.30 -11.32 12.37
C HIS A 212 -3.70 -12.27 13.42
N THR A 213 -3.11 -11.68 14.46
CA THR A 213 -2.24 -12.34 15.43
C THR A 213 -2.74 -12.18 16.87
N ASN A 214 -2.74 -13.27 17.60
CA ASN A 214 -2.94 -13.29 19.06
C ASN A 214 -1.61 -13.41 19.82
N ALA A 215 -0.51 -13.01 19.19
CA ALA A 215 0.84 -13.09 19.74
C ALA A 215 0.95 -12.39 21.07
N LYS A 216 1.66 -13.00 22.01
CA LYS A 216 2.18 -12.35 23.20
C LYS A 216 3.42 -11.54 22.82
N TYR A 217 3.91 -10.73 23.76
CA TYR A 217 5.11 -9.92 23.57
C TYR A 217 6.28 -10.76 23.08
N GLU A 218 6.55 -11.91 23.74
CA GLU A 218 7.68 -12.82 23.44
C GLU A 218 7.58 -13.40 22.01
N ASN A 219 6.37 -13.76 21.56
CA ASN A 219 6.16 -14.28 20.21
C ASN A 219 6.48 -13.20 19.15
N MET A 220 6.13 -11.93 19.43
CA MET A 220 6.50 -10.83 18.54
C MET A 220 8.02 -10.63 18.48
N ILE A 221 8.71 -10.74 19.62
CA ILE A 221 10.19 -10.66 19.66
C ILE A 221 10.82 -11.76 18.83
N GLU A 222 10.34 -13.00 18.95
CA GLU A 222 10.78 -14.13 18.11
C GLU A 222 10.54 -13.84 16.62
N GLY A 223 9.38 -13.28 16.28
CA GLY A 223 9.06 -12.83 14.92
C GLY A 223 10.02 -11.75 14.42
N PHE A 224 10.35 -10.76 15.24
CA PHE A 224 11.31 -9.70 14.88
C PHE A 224 12.71 -10.27 14.61
N GLN A 225 13.16 -11.25 15.41
CA GLN A 225 14.46 -11.91 15.23
C GLN A 225 14.58 -12.66 13.89
N VAL A 226 13.46 -13.11 13.34
CA VAL A 226 13.42 -13.76 12.01
C VAL A 226 12.94 -12.83 10.91
N GLY A 227 12.99 -11.50 11.12
CA GLY A 227 12.77 -10.50 10.07
C GLY A 227 11.31 -10.12 9.81
N ILE A 228 10.35 -10.49 10.66
CA ILE A 228 8.97 -9.99 10.59
C ILE A 228 8.95 -8.58 11.20
N LEU A 229 9.42 -7.58 10.44
CA LEU A 229 9.64 -6.20 10.92
C LEU A 229 8.59 -5.21 10.39
N HIS A 230 7.45 -5.72 9.98
CA HIS A 230 6.34 -4.92 9.49
C HIS A 230 5.02 -5.43 10.05
N THR A 231 3.98 -4.58 10.11
CA THR A 231 2.66 -5.00 10.58
C THR A 231 1.57 -4.62 9.59
N THR A 232 0.61 -5.51 9.40
CA THR A 232 -0.59 -5.31 8.59
C THR A 232 -1.61 -4.53 9.40
N HIS A 233 -2.27 -3.52 8.81
CA HIS A 233 -3.35 -2.69 9.41
C HIS A 233 -3.27 -2.57 10.94
N PHE A 234 -2.12 -2.06 11.40
CA PHE A 234 -1.75 -2.00 12.82
C PHE A 234 -2.89 -1.56 13.74
N PHE A 235 -3.02 -2.15 14.90
CA PHE A 235 -4.11 -2.16 15.88
C PHE A 235 -5.27 -3.11 15.56
N ASN A 236 -5.59 -3.36 14.29
CA ASN A 236 -6.73 -4.18 13.90
C ASN A 236 -6.36 -5.66 13.89
N ALA A 237 -7.27 -6.51 14.34
CA ALA A 237 -7.10 -7.96 14.43
C ALA A 237 -5.79 -8.40 15.14
N MET A 238 -5.37 -7.69 16.18
CA MET A 238 -4.19 -7.99 17.01
C MET A 238 -4.55 -8.21 18.48
N SER A 239 -3.67 -8.88 19.24
CA SER A 239 -3.75 -8.94 20.70
C SER A 239 -3.53 -7.54 21.30
N LYS A 240 -4.46 -7.13 22.19
CA LYS A 240 -4.54 -5.77 22.72
C LYS A 240 -3.41 -5.46 23.70
N LEU A 241 -3.01 -4.20 23.76
CA LEU A 241 -2.09 -3.68 24.77
C LEU A 241 -2.77 -3.69 26.14
N ASP A 242 -2.11 -4.31 27.11
CA ASP A 242 -2.42 -4.21 28.52
C ASP A 242 -1.13 -3.87 29.29
N HIS A 243 -1.23 -3.14 30.40
CA HIS A 243 -0.07 -2.67 31.15
C HIS A 243 0.73 -3.79 31.83
N ARG A 244 0.17 -4.99 32.01
CA ARG A 244 0.85 -6.18 32.51
C ARG A 244 1.24 -7.14 31.40
N ASN A 245 0.54 -7.09 30.26
CA ASN A 245 0.74 -7.95 29.11
C ASN A 245 0.77 -7.09 27.83
N PRO A 246 1.93 -6.54 27.43
CA PRO A 246 2.01 -5.64 26.27
C PRO A 246 1.50 -6.24 24.97
N ASN A 247 1.61 -7.56 24.81
CA ASN A 247 1.15 -8.33 23.64
C ASN A 247 1.69 -7.77 22.31
N ALA A 248 1.02 -8.04 21.19
CA ALA A 248 1.49 -7.64 19.88
C ALA A 248 1.56 -6.11 19.72
N ILE A 249 0.50 -5.39 20.10
CA ILE A 249 0.47 -3.92 19.98
C ILE A 249 1.59 -3.28 20.81
N GLY A 250 1.79 -3.72 22.06
CA GLY A 250 2.85 -3.20 22.91
C GLY A 250 4.23 -3.49 22.37
N ALA A 251 4.48 -4.71 21.89
CA ALA A 251 5.76 -5.07 21.27
C ALA A 251 6.09 -4.12 20.11
N VAL A 252 5.15 -3.89 19.21
CA VAL A 252 5.34 -2.99 18.07
C VAL A 252 5.60 -1.55 18.50
N LEU A 253 4.89 -1.03 19.49
CA LEU A 253 5.09 0.35 19.98
C LEU A 253 6.45 0.55 20.65
N ILE A 254 6.95 -0.47 21.36
CA ILE A 254 8.25 -0.44 22.05
C ILE A 254 9.41 -0.53 21.07
N HIS A 255 9.31 -1.34 20.02
CA HIS A 255 10.39 -1.60 19.08
C HIS A 255 10.34 -0.61 17.89
N GLY A 256 11.19 0.40 17.91
CA GLY A 256 11.26 1.49 16.93
C GLY A 256 11.48 1.04 15.47
N ASP A 257 12.14 -0.10 15.27
CA ASP A 257 12.48 -0.62 13.94
C ASP A 257 11.30 -1.27 13.20
N VAL A 258 10.24 -1.64 13.90
CA VAL A 258 9.05 -2.24 13.31
C VAL A 258 8.19 -1.17 12.65
N SER A 259 7.84 -1.36 11.40
CA SER A 259 6.97 -0.46 10.65
C SER A 259 5.50 -0.88 10.72
N CYS A 260 4.61 0.08 10.53
CA CYS A 260 3.18 -0.08 10.74
C CYS A 260 2.40 0.38 9.52
N GLU A 261 1.59 -0.51 8.93
CA GLU A 261 0.49 -0.08 8.07
C GLU A 261 -0.62 0.53 8.91
N ILE A 262 -1.23 1.60 8.45
CA ILE A 262 -2.38 2.23 9.11
C ILE A 262 -3.49 2.54 8.12
N ILE A 263 -4.72 2.28 8.52
CA ILE A 263 -5.93 2.72 7.83
C ILE A 263 -6.36 4.03 8.51
N ALA A 264 -6.12 5.16 7.84
CA ALA A 264 -6.34 6.48 8.42
C ALA A 264 -7.73 7.05 8.05
N ASP A 265 -8.79 6.27 8.27
CA ASP A 265 -10.17 6.69 8.04
C ASP A 265 -10.83 7.33 9.27
N GLY A 266 -10.18 7.25 10.44
CA GLY A 266 -10.68 7.76 11.71
C GLY A 266 -11.62 6.81 12.46
N HIS A 267 -11.92 5.65 11.87
CA HIS A 267 -12.81 4.62 12.40
C HIS A 267 -12.03 3.34 12.79
N HIS A 268 -11.20 2.80 11.90
CA HIS A 268 -10.30 1.67 12.22
C HIS A 268 -9.33 2.01 13.32
N ILE A 269 -8.84 3.26 13.33
CA ILE A 269 -7.95 3.78 14.36
C ILE A 269 -8.42 5.19 14.73
N HIS A 270 -8.70 5.40 16.02
CA HIS A 270 -9.07 6.73 16.51
C HIS A 270 -7.98 7.77 16.14
N PRO A 271 -8.33 8.98 15.63
CA PRO A 271 -7.37 9.99 15.16
C PRO A 271 -6.26 10.34 16.16
N LYS A 272 -6.58 10.36 17.46
CA LYS A 272 -5.59 10.61 18.52
C LYS A 272 -4.57 9.48 18.68
N LEU A 273 -4.94 8.22 18.37
CA LEU A 273 -4.00 7.11 18.35
C LEU A 273 -3.11 7.14 17.10
N VAL A 274 -3.65 7.56 15.95
CA VAL A 274 -2.84 7.81 14.75
C VAL A 274 -1.79 8.89 15.04
N LEU A 275 -2.17 10.00 15.66
CA LEU A 275 -1.23 11.05 16.06
C LEU A 275 -0.24 10.57 17.15
N MET A 276 -0.69 9.75 18.09
CA MET A 276 0.20 9.14 19.10
C MET A 276 1.26 8.26 18.43
N LEU A 277 0.87 7.45 17.45
CA LEU A 277 1.80 6.61 16.71
C LEU A 277 2.92 7.43 16.06
N ARG A 278 2.59 8.58 15.45
CA ARG A 278 3.59 9.51 14.89
C ARG A 278 4.59 10.03 15.92
N LYS A 279 4.17 10.19 17.16
CA LYS A 279 5.06 10.62 18.26
C LYS A 279 5.98 9.50 18.76
N LEU A 280 5.55 8.26 18.65
CA LEU A 280 6.29 7.08 19.11
C LEU A 280 7.18 6.46 18.04
N LYS A 281 6.85 6.67 16.76
CA LYS A 281 7.55 6.11 15.61
C LYS A 281 8.15 7.19 14.73
N ASP A 282 9.33 6.92 14.21
CA ASP A 282 9.85 7.70 13.09
C ASP A 282 8.89 7.62 11.90
N ILE A 283 8.73 8.73 11.16
CA ILE A 283 7.81 8.73 10.03
C ILE A 283 8.13 7.66 9.00
N SER A 284 9.40 7.31 8.83
CA SER A 284 9.82 6.24 7.91
C SER A 284 9.26 4.85 8.25
N LYS A 285 8.64 4.70 9.42
CA LYS A 285 8.04 3.45 9.91
C LYS A 285 6.51 3.43 9.82
N ILE A 286 5.90 4.46 9.26
CA ILE A 286 4.44 4.56 9.10
C ILE A 286 4.08 4.48 7.63
N VAL A 287 3.17 3.57 7.28
CA VAL A 287 2.69 3.35 5.91
C VAL A 287 1.18 3.54 5.89
N LEU A 288 0.71 4.45 5.03
CA LEU A 288 -0.73 4.58 4.76
C LEU A 288 -1.16 3.49 3.79
N VAL A 289 -2.24 2.79 4.13
CA VAL A 289 -2.92 1.82 3.26
C VAL A 289 -4.43 2.08 3.28
N THR A 290 -5.15 1.51 2.31
CA THR A 290 -6.60 1.64 2.31
C THR A 290 -7.30 0.45 2.94
N ASP A 291 -6.83 -0.76 2.76
CA ASP A 291 -7.61 -1.99 3.02
C ASP A 291 -8.98 -1.93 2.33
N GLY A 292 -8.98 -1.35 1.11
CA GLY A 292 -10.18 -1.09 0.34
C GLY A 292 -10.76 -2.36 -0.26
N LEU A 293 -12.11 -2.46 -0.25
CA LEU A 293 -12.82 -3.63 -0.74
C LEU A 293 -13.36 -3.44 -2.17
N THR A 294 -13.61 -4.55 -2.85
CA THR A 294 -14.16 -4.59 -4.22
C THR A 294 -15.38 -3.70 -4.41
N PRO A 295 -16.41 -3.67 -3.54
CA PRO A 295 -17.60 -2.86 -3.77
C PRO A 295 -17.43 -1.37 -3.46
N ASN A 296 -16.22 -0.90 -3.15
CA ASN A 296 -15.96 0.53 -2.93
C ASN A 296 -16.43 1.34 -4.15
N PHE A 297 -17.20 2.42 -3.91
CA PHE A 297 -17.92 3.23 -4.92
C PHE A 297 -18.99 2.48 -5.74
N GLN A 298 -19.33 1.26 -5.41
CA GLN A 298 -20.47 0.60 -6.04
C GLN A 298 -21.78 1.21 -5.52
N THR A 299 -22.64 1.72 -6.42
CA THR A 299 -23.85 2.49 -6.06
C THR A 299 -25.14 1.67 -6.18
N SER A 300 -25.06 0.45 -6.69
CA SER A 300 -26.24 -0.41 -6.92
C SER A 300 -25.91 -1.88 -6.83
N GLY A 301 -26.93 -2.70 -6.58
CA GLY A 301 -26.81 -4.15 -6.44
C GLY A 301 -26.32 -4.58 -5.06
N LYS A 302 -26.12 -5.89 -4.89
CA LYS A 302 -25.54 -6.45 -3.67
C LYS A 302 -24.06 -6.11 -3.58
N LEU A 303 -23.63 -5.64 -2.43
CA LEU A 303 -22.22 -5.41 -2.15
C LEU A 303 -21.61 -6.72 -1.68
N ILE A 304 -20.64 -7.24 -2.43
CA ILE A 304 -19.97 -8.50 -2.14
C ILE A 304 -18.47 -8.25 -1.99
N ALA A 305 -17.90 -8.72 -0.90
CA ALA A 305 -16.46 -8.73 -0.67
C ALA A 305 -16.05 -10.10 -0.14
N ASN A 306 -15.00 -10.69 -0.70
CA ASN A 306 -14.49 -12.03 -0.35
C ASN A 306 -15.58 -13.15 -0.36
N GLY A 307 -16.58 -13.02 -1.24
CA GLY A 307 -17.70 -13.96 -1.33
C GLY A 307 -18.82 -13.78 -0.28
N ASP A 308 -18.65 -12.84 0.65
CA ASP A 308 -19.67 -12.51 1.65
C ASP A 308 -20.39 -11.20 1.29
N GLU A 309 -21.69 -11.14 1.64
CA GLU A 309 -22.47 -9.93 1.50
C GLU A 309 -22.08 -8.93 2.59
N VAL A 310 -21.77 -7.70 2.17
CA VAL A 310 -21.42 -6.59 3.04
C VAL A 310 -22.38 -5.42 2.81
N TYR A 311 -22.44 -4.52 3.77
CA TYR A 311 -23.20 -3.27 3.65
C TYR A 311 -22.36 -2.11 4.20
N ILE A 312 -22.65 -0.89 3.77
CA ILE A 312 -22.05 0.31 4.34
C ILE A 312 -22.94 0.74 5.51
N ALA A 313 -22.37 0.71 6.72
CA ALA A 313 -23.07 1.11 7.93
C ALA A 313 -23.08 2.65 8.10
N GLU A 314 -23.74 3.14 9.15
CA GLU A 314 -23.81 4.59 9.46
C GLU A 314 -22.41 5.22 9.72
N ASP A 315 -21.45 4.41 10.16
CA ASP A 315 -20.06 4.82 10.35
C ASP A 315 -19.28 4.98 9.02
N GLY A 316 -19.91 4.66 7.88
CA GLY A 316 -19.31 4.74 6.55
C GLY A 316 -18.38 3.58 6.19
N LEU A 317 -18.31 2.53 7.03
CA LEU A 317 -17.47 1.36 6.81
C LEU A 317 -18.25 0.19 6.22
N PHE A 318 -17.53 -0.74 5.61
CA PHE A 318 -18.09 -2.04 5.25
C PHE A 318 -18.22 -2.94 6.46
N HIS A 319 -19.43 -3.44 6.68
CA HIS A 319 -19.73 -4.45 7.68
C HIS A 319 -20.24 -5.73 7.02
N SER A 320 -19.82 -6.88 7.55
CA SER A 320 -20.36 -8.18 7.13
C SER A 320 -21.82 -8.29 7.54
N VAL A 321 -22.69 -8.66 6.61
CA VAL A 321 -24.12 -8.92 6.90
C VAL A 321 -24.27 -10.08 7.90
N LYS A 322 -23.38 -11.09 7.87
CA LYS A 322 -23.46 -12.27 8.72
C LYS A 322 -23.04 -12.01 10.17
N SER A 323 -21.96 -11.24 10.38
CA SER A 323 -21.32 -11.09 11.70
C SER A 323 -21.39 -9.68 12.27
N ASN A 324 -21.80 -8.71 11.47
CA ASN A 324 -21.78 -7.28 11.79
C ASN A 324 -20.38 -6.76 12.21
N THR A 325 -19.31 -7.47 11.79
CA THR A 325 -17.94 -7.03 11.99
C THR A 325 -17.48 -6.15 10.85
N ILE A 326 -16.58 -5.21 11.12
CA ILE A 326 -15.91 -4.42 10.09
C ILE A 326 -15.14 -5.40 9.19
N ALA A 327 -15.27 -5.23 7.87
CA ALA A 327 -14.74 -6.11 6.85
C ALA A 327 -13.67 -5.45 5.96
N GLY A 328 -13.36 -4.19 6.20
CA GLY A 328 -12.43 -3.35 5.45
C GLY A 328 -12.98 -1.93 5.25
N SER A 329 -12.24 -1.08 4.54
CA SER A 329 -12.55 0.35 4.47
C SER A 329 -13.18 0.79 3.14
N THR A 330 -13.81 1.98 3.17
CA THR A 330 -14.21 2.75 1.99
C THR A 330 -13.17 3.81 1.60
N LEU A 331 -12.01 3.82 2.28
CA LEU A 331 -10.98 4.83 2.16
C LEU A 331 -10.36 4.85 0.76
N THR A 332 -10.01 6.04 0.27
CA THR A 332 -9.07 6.21 -0.83
C THR A 332 -7.73 6.71 -0.31
N MET A 333 -6.63 6.41 -1.00
CA MET A 333 -5.30 6.89 -0.60
C MET A 333 -5.24 8.41 -0.47
N ILE A 334 -5.90 9.15 -1.38
CA ILE A 334 -5.93 10.62 -1.32
C ILE A 334 -6.72 11.12 -0.10
N GLN A 335 -7.82 10.46 0.26
CA GLN A 335 -8.55 10.79 1.47
C GLN A 335 -7.74 10.45 2.73
N GLY A 336 -7.07 9.30 2.74
CA GLY A 336 -6.17 8.91 3.84
C GLY A 336 -5.03 9.90 4.05
N LEU A 337 -4.41 10.39 2.96
CA LEU A 337 -3.40 11.45 3.03
C LEU A 337 -3.98 12.74 3.67
N ARG A 338 -5.18 13.16 3.24
CA ARG A 338 -5.87 14.33 3.81
C ARG A 338 -6.16 14.11 5.29
N ASN A 339 -6.70 12.97 5.66
CA ASN A 339 -7.01 12.62 7.05
C ASN A 339 -5.74 12.64 7.93
N LEU A 340 -4.60 12.15 7.44
CA LEU A 340 -3.34 12.25 8.19
C LEU A 340 -3.00 13.69 8.53
N VAL A 341 -3.15 14.62 7.58
CA VAL A 341 -2.91 16.06 7.84
C VAL A 341 -3.93 16.60 8.85
N GLU A 342 -5.20 16.27 8.72
CA GLU A 342 -6.25 16.66 9.68
C GLU A 342 -6.01 16.08 11.08
N PHE A 343 -5.43 14.88 11.18
CA PHE A 343 -5.08 14.25 12.45
C PHE A 343 -3.82 14.86 13.09
N GLY A 344 -3.09 15.72 12.38
CA GLY A 344 -1.97 16.49 12.90
C GLY A 344 -0.58 16.08 12.37
N TYR A 345 -0.50 15.28 11.32
CA TYR A 345 0.76 15.06 10.59
C TYR A 345 1.12 16.29 9.77
N SER A 346 2.40 16.53 9.56
CA SER A 346 2.80 17.49 8.53
C SER A 346 2.44 16.95 7.14
N LEU A 347 2.24 17.86 6.15
CA LEU A 347 1.98 17.43 4.78
C LEU A 347 3.15 16.58 4.24
N SER A 348 4.39 16.90 4.57
CA SER A 348 5.56 16.10 4.19
C SER A 348 5.50 14.68 4.78
N ASP A 349 5.12 14.55 6.06
CA ASP A 349 4.95 13.23 6.70
C ASP A 349 3.84 12.42 6.02
N ALA A 350 2.69 13.05 5.73
CA ALA A 350 1.57 12.38 5.07
C ALA A 350 1.95 11.90 3.66
N VAL A 351 2.67 12.72 2.90
CA VAL A 351 3.19 12.35 1.57
C VAL A 351 4.21 11.22 1.70
N GLN A 352 5.14 11.28 2.65
CA GLN A 352 6.13 10.23 2.87
C GLN A 352 5.47 8.90 3.23
N ALA A 353 4.49 8.90 4.15
CA ALA A 353 3.76 7.70 4.56
C ALA A 353 2.95 7.05 3.43
N SER A 354 2.49 7.84 2.44
CA SER A 354 1.65 7.37 1.33
C SER A 354 2.41 7.14 0.02
N SER A 355 3.70 7.50 -0.05
CA SER A 355 4.49 7.39 -1.29
C SER A 355 5.81 6.65 -1.10
N TYR A 356 6.76 7.20 -0.36
CA TYR A 356 8.11 6.64 -0.23
C TYR A 356 8.17 5.43 0.71
N ASN A 357 7.50 5.49 1.84
CA ASN A 357 7.59 4.41 2.84
C ASN A 357 7.09 3.06 2.30
N PRO A 358 5.92 2.96 1.62
CA PRO A 358 5.50 1.67 1.06
C PRO A 358 6.52 1.11 0.07
N THR A 359 7.10 1.93 -0.82
CA THR A 359 8.07 1.45 -1.81
C THR A 359 9.38 1.01 -1.17
N ARG A 360 9.84 1.73 -0.13
CA ARG A 360 11.07 1.40 0.61
C ARG A 360 10.91 0.10 1.40
N ILE A 361 9.80 -0.09 2.10
CA ILE A 361 9.55 -1.31 2.89
C ILE A 361 9.45 -2.54 1.99
N LEU A 362 8.86 -2.39 0.82
CA LEU A 362 8.74 -3.45 -0.18
C LEU A 362 10.01 -3.64 -1.03
N ASN A 363 11.09 -2.91 -0.74
CA ASN A 363 12.35 -2.94 -1.51
C ASN A 363 12.15 -2.68 -3.01
N ILE A 364 11.28 -1.72 -3.35
CA ILE A 364 11.01 -1.31 -4.72
C ILE A 364 11.87 -0.11 -5.07
N ASP A 365 12.82 -0.32 -5.97
CA ASP A 365 13.80 0.70 -6.36
C ASP A 365 13.18 1.82 -7.21
N LYS A 366 13.71 3.05 -7.05
CA LYS A 366 13.44 4.23 -7.90
C LYS A 366 11.97 4.63 -7.99
N LYS A 367 11.18 4.38 -6.96
CA LYS A 367 9.77 4.78 -6.84
C LYS A 367 9.52 5.48 -5.51
N GLY A 368 8.45 6.28 -5.46
CA GLY A 368 7.99 6.94 -4.23
C GLY A 368 8.67 8.27 -3.89
N LEU A 369 9.68 8.70 -4.66
CA LEU A 369 10.34 9.99 -4.50
C LEU A 369 10.32 10.80 -5.81
N ILE A 370 10.28 12.14 -5.68
CA ILE A 370 10.70 13.04 -6.74
C ILE A 370 12.19 13.30 -6.55
N CYS A 371 13.02 12.53 -7.25
CA CYS A 371 14.46 12.57 -7.15
C CYS A 371 15.09 12.19 -8.50
N HIS A 372 16.26 12.74 -8.81
CA HIS A 372 16.95 12.42 -10.07
C HIS A 372 17.06 10.91 -10.31
N GLY A 373 16.66 10.48 -11.51
CA GLY A 373 16.70 9.08 -11.96
C GLY A 373 15.55 8.20 -11.44
N TYR A 374 14.66 8.71 -10.60
CA TYR A 374 13.42 8.03 -10.19
C TYR A 374 12.37 8.07 -11.30
N ASP A 375 11.44 7.13 -11.28
CA ASP A 375 10.31 7.10 -12.20
C ASP A 375 9.46 8.36 -12.08
N ALA A 376 9.05 8.94 -13.20
CA ALA A 376 8.18 10.11 -13.23
C ALA A 376 6.74 9.73 -12.90
N ASN A 377 6.53 9.36 -11.65
CA ASN A 377 5.24 9.04 -11.02
C ASN A 377 4.86 10.20 -10.10
N ILE A 378 3.98 11.07 -10.56
CA ILE A 378 3.74 12.38 -9.94
C ILE A 378 2.24 12.63 -9.80
N ASN A 379 1.85 13.24 -8.69
CA ASN A 379 0.55 13.86 -8.51
C ASN A 379 0.70 15.39 -8.38
N VAL A 380 -0.32 16.12 -8.80
CA VAL A 380 -0.51 17.53 -8.47
C VAL A 380 -1.76 17.65 -7.61
N LEU A 381 -1.61 18.27 -6.44
CA LEU A 381 -2.67 18.45 -5.44
C LEU A 381 -2.91 19.95 -5.21
N ASP A 382 -4.18 20.36 -5.12
CA ASP A 382 -4.51 21.73 -4.73
C ASP A 382 -4.28 22.00 -3.22
N LYS A 383 -4.60 23.21 -2.77
CA LYS A 383 -4.42 23.61 -1.36
C LYS A 383 -5.25 22.79 -0.37
N ASP A 384 -6.35 22.18 -0.82
CA ASP A 384 -7.25 21.34 -0.04
C ASP A 384 -6.97 19.84 -0.29
N PHE A 385 -5.82 19.56 -0.91
CA PHE A 385 -5.32 18.22 -1.28
C PHE A 385 -6.24 17.45 -2.24
N ASN A 386 -7.04 18.16 -3.08
CA ASN A 386 -7.74 17.52 -4.17
C ASN A 386 -6.79 17.23 -5.32
N LEU A 387 -6.95 16.06 -5.92
CA LEU A 387 -6.14 15.63 -7.06
C LEU A 387 -6.46 16.48 -8.29
N LYS A 388 -5.42 17.04 -8.93
CA LYS A 388 -5.50 17.83 -10.18
C LYS A 388 -4.85 17.11 -11.35
N LEU A 389 -3.78 16.34 -11.10
CA LEU A 389 -3.10 15.60 -12.15
C LEU A 389 -2.50 14.32 -11.55
N THR A 390 -2.57 13.23 -12.33
CA THR A 390 -1.78 12.01 -12.10
C THR A 390 -0.95 11.71 -13.34
N MET A 391 0.34 11.57 -13.15
CA MET A 391 1.31 11.12 -14.16
C MET A 391 1.96 9.82 -13.72
N ILE A 392 1.99 8.83 -14.61
CA ILE A 392 2.63 7.53 -14.40
C ILE A 392 3.62 7.29 -15.53
N GLU A 393 4.91 7.19 -15.22
CA GLU A 393 5.99 6.99 -16.19
C GLU A 393 5.87 7.96 -17.37
N SER A 394 5.71 9.26 -17.05
CA SER A 394 5.53 10.36 -18.03
C SER A 394 4.23 10.29 -18.86
N ARG A 395 3.29 9.42 -18.55
CA ARG A 395 1.96 9.42 -19.16
C ARG A 395 0.96 10.13 -18.22
N ILE A 396 0.30 11.14 -18.72
CA ILE A 396 -0.78 11.80 -17.99
C ILE A 396 -2.01 10.88 -18.03
N ILE A 397 -2.43 10.39 -16.88
CA ILE A 397 -3.59 9.47 -16.73
C ILE A 397 -4.84 10.25 -16.34
N PHE A 398 -4.69 11.27 -15.50
CA PHE A 398 -5.76 12.15 -15.04
C PHE A 398 -5.28 13.59 -15.13
N ASN A 399 -6.14 14.51 -15.61
CA ASN A 399 -5.82 15.93 -15.70
C ASN A 399 -7.08 16.77 -15.52
N ASN A 400 -7.06 17.60 -14.49
CA ASN A 400 -8.08 18.59 -14.13
C ASN A 400 -7.41 19.91 -13.63
N LEU A 401 -6.26 20.27 -14.26
CA LEU A 401 -5.53 21.52 -14.00
C LEU A 401 -6.23 22.74 -14.63
#